data_9c3a76594b751846c3cb2f4c53eee8d0
#
_entry.id   9c3a76594b751846c3cb2f4c53eee8d0
#
_cell.length_a   1.000
_cell.length_b   1.000
_cell.length_c   1.000
_cell.angle_alpha   90.00
_cell.angle_beta   90.00
_cell.angle_gamma   90.00
#
_symmetry.space_group_name_H-M   'P 1'
#
loop_
_entity.id
_entity.type
_entity.pdbx_description
1 polymer ?
#
loop_
_entity_poly.entity_id
_entity_poly.type
_entity_poly.pdbx_seq_one_letter_code
_entity_poly.pdbx_strand_id
1 'polypeptide(L)'
;TALPATLSLDEIAKRLHLSPRTIHRRLEEEGSSFRAIKDALRRDMALSRLTKTRDSISQVAADLGYADNSAFYRAFVEWTGMAPVHYRRKWAGKSA
;
A
#
# COMPACT_ATOMS: atom_id res chain seq x y z
N THR A 1 -1.89 -12.54 7.77
CA THR A 1 -1.82 -11.63 8.90
C THR A 1 -2.28 -10.24 8.49
N ALA A 2 -3.23 -9.71 9.22
CA ALA A 2 -3.74 -8.39 8.93
C ALA A 2 -2.67 -7.33 9.20
N LEU A 3 -2.65 -6.32 8.34
CA LEU A 3 -1.76 -5.20 8.53
C LEU A 3 -2.37 -4.25 9.57
N PRO A 4 -1.57 -3.62 10.40
CA PRO A 4 -2.10 -2.63 11.32
C PRO A 4 -2.65 -1.44 10.54
N ALA A 5 -3.65 -0.77 11.11
CA ALA A 5 -4.20 0.43 10.50
C ALA A 5 -3.14 1.52 10.38
N THR A 6 -2.19 1.51 11.29
CA THR A 6 -1.06 2.45 11.29
C THR A 6 0.23 1.66 11.22
N LEU A 7 1.07 1.98 10.25
CA LEU A 7 2.37 1.35 10.13
C LEU A 7 3.40 2.11 10.94
N SER A 8 4.19 1.38 11.74
CA SER A 8 5.29 1.98 12.47
C SER A 8 6.49 2.17 11.55
N LEU A 9 7.44 2.99 11.98
CA LEU A 9 8.67 3.19 11.24
C LEU A 9 9.43 1.88 11.08
N ASP A 10 9.44 1.04 12.11
CA ASP A 10 10.11 -0.27 12.06
C ASP A 10 9.48 -1.18 11.02
N GLU A 11 8.13 -1.18 10.93
CA GLU A 11 7.43 -1.96 9.92
C GLU A 11 7.78 -1.52 8.51
N ILE A 12 7.85 -0.20 8.30
CA ILE A 12 8.21 0.34 6.99
C ILE A 12 9.65 -0.02 6.64
N ALA A 13 10.56 0.12 7.59
CA ALA A 13 11.95 -0.23 7.39
C ALA A 13 12.11 -1.70 6.99
N LYS A 14 11.39 -2.58 7.67
CA LYS A 14 11.41 -4.01 7.41
C LYS A 14 10.90 -4.33 6.00
N ARG A 15 9.80 -3.69 5.61
CA ARG A 15 9.20 -3.91 4.29
C ARG A 15 10.09 -3.42 3.16
N LEU A 16 10.79 -2.32 3.37
CA LEU A 16 11.68 -1.73 2.38
C LEU A 16 13.11 -2.26 2.47
N HIS A 17 13.38 -3.14 3.41
CA HIS A 17 14.73 -3.69 3.65
C HIS A 17 15.74 -2.57 3.97
N LEU A 18 15.28 -1.56 4.70
CA LEU A 18 16.12 -0.43 5.13
C LEU A 18 16.11 -0.35 6.65
N SER A 19 17.18 0.20 7.23
CA SER A 19 17.19 0.45 8.65
C SER A 19 16.33 1.68 8.97
N PRO A 20 15.75 1.78 10.17
CA PRO A 20 15.00 2.96 10.58
C PRO A 20 15.84 4.24 10.45
N ARG A 21 17.13 4.15 10.73
CA ARG A 21 18.05 5.27 10.60
C ARG A 21 18.14 5.77 9.16
N THR A 22 18.19 4.86 8.20
CA THR A 22 18.25 5.19 6.79
C THR A 22 16.97 5.90 6.35
N ILE A 23 15.81 5.45 6.85
CA ILE A 23 14.54 6.07 6.53
C ILE A 23 14.48 7.49 7.09
N HIS A 24 14.89 7.69 8.33
CA HIS A 24 14.94 9.01 8.94
C HIS A 24 15.82 9.95 8.14
N ARG A 25 16.98 9.48 7.74
CA ARG A 25 17.90 10.29 6.95
C ARG A 25 17.31 10.71 5.62
N ARG A 26 16.64 9.76 4.93
CA ARG A 26 16.00 10.07 3.65
C ARG A 26 14.86 11.06 3.79
N LEU A 27 14.07 10.94 4.85
CA LEU A 27 13.02 11.90 5.11
C LEU A 27 13.57 13.31 5.28
N GLU A 28 14.68 13.45 5.98
CA GLU A 28 15.31 14.75 6.17
C GLU A 28 15.92 15.29 4.87
N GLU A 29 16.63 14.46 4.14
CA GLU A 29 17.33 14.87 2.92
C GLU A 29 16.38 15.20 1.77
N GLU A 30 15.33 14.41 1.61
CA GLU A 30 14.44 14.55 0.47
C GLU A 30 13.21 15.38 0.77
N GLY A 31 13.02 15.76 2.02
CA GLY A 31 11.83 16.49 2.42
C GLY A 31 10.57 15.62 2.32
N SER A 32 10.72 14.33 2.14
CA SER A 32 9.59 13.41 2.03
C SER A 32 8.96 13.19 3.40
N SER A 33 7.63 13.12 3.43
CA SER A 33 6.94 12.88 4.68
C SER A 33 6.86 11.38 4.97
N PHE A 34 6.77 11.05 6.25
CA PHE A 34 6.48 9.69 6.70
C PHE A 34 5.19 9.17 6.05
N ARG A 35 4.23 10.07 5.88
CA ARG A 35 2.97 9.76 5.23
C ARG A 35 3.15 9.32 3.78
N ALA A 36 4.03 10.00 3.05
CA ALA A 36 4.29 9.62 1.65
C ALA A 36 4.86 8.22 1.55
N ILE A 37 5.74 7.85 2.47
CA ILE A 37 6.31 6.50 2.50
C ILE A 37 5.23 5.47 2.82
N LYS A 38 4.36 5.77 3.79
CA LYS A 38 3.25 4.88 4.14
C LYS A 38 2.30 4.69 2.96
N ASP A 39 2.00 5.77 2.26
CA ASP A 39 1.10 5.70 1.11
C ASP A 39 1.71 4.85 -0.02
N ALA A 40 2.99 5.03 -0.29
CA ALA A 40 3.68 4.23 -1.31
C ALA A 40 3.66 2.75 -0.94
N LEU A 41 3.87 2.43 0.33
CA LEU A 41 3.85 1.06 0.81
C LEU A 41 2.45 0.46 0.70
N ARG A 42 1.43 1.23 1.08
CA ARG A 42 0.04 0.79 0.94
C ARG A 42 -0.30 0.49 -0.51
N ARG A 43 0.14 1.35 -1.42
CA ARG A 43 -0.06 1.14 -2.85
C ARG A 43 0.55 -0.18 -3.29
N ASP A 44 1.82 -0.41 -2.98
CA ASP A 44 2.51 -1.62 -3.39
C ASP A 44 1.85 -2.88 -2.84
N MET A 45 1.41 -2.82 -1.59
CA MET A 45 0.73 -3.95 -0.98
C MET A 45 -0.65 -4.19 -1.59
N ALA A 46 -1.38 -3.12 -1.92
CA ALA A 46 -2.67 -3.25 -2.57
C ALA A 46 -2.52 -3.90 -3.95
N LEU A 47 -1.57 -3.43 -4.74
CA LEU A 47 -1.33 -3.99 -6.07
C LEU A 47 -0.98 -5.46 -6.00
N SER A 48 -0.13 -5.83 -5.06
CA SER A 48 0.28 -7.21 -4.87
C SER A 48 -0.90 -8.09 -4.47
N ARG A 49 -1.69 -7.66 -3.50
CA ARG A 49 -2.81 -8.48 -3.03
C ARG A 49 -3.91 -8.62 -4.07
N LEU A 50 -4.18 -7.56 -4.83
CA LEU A 50 -5.21 -7.63 -5.86
C LEU A 50 -4.84 -8.56 -7.00
N THR A 51 -3.55 -8.69 -7.31
CA THR A 51 -3.10 -9.50 -8.43
C THR A 51 -2.69 -10.90 -8.04
N LYS A 52 -2.28 -11.13 -6.80
CA LYS A 52 -1.73 -12.42 -6.36
C LYS A 52 -2.63 -13.20 -5.41
N THR A 53 -3.71 -12.62 -4.95
CA THR A 53 -4.63 -13.29 -4.04
C THR A 53 -6.07 -13.14 -4.55
N ARG A 54 -6.98 -13.90 -3.92
CA ARG A 54 -8.41 -13.78 -4.18
C ARG A 54 -9.14 -13.05 -3.07
N ASP A 55 -8.40 -12.37 -2.21
CA ASP A 55 -8.99 -11.60 -1.13
C ASP A 55 -9.94 -10.55 -1.70
N SER A 56 -11.05 -10.33 -1.03
CA SER A 56 -12.01 -9.34 -1.50
C SER A 56 -11.39 -7.95 -1.42
N ILE A 57 -11.88 -7.05 -2.26
CA ILE A 57 -11.42 -5.66 -2.24
C ILE A 57 -11.69 -5.04 -0.88
N SER A 58 -12.85 -5.37 -0.27
CA SER A 58 -13.17 -4.89 1.08
C SER A 58 -12.15 -5.36 2.11
N GLN A 59 -11.72 -6.61 2.01
CA GLN A 59 -10.72 -7.15 2.93
C GLN A 59 -9.38 -6.44 2.75
N VAL A 60 -8.97 -6.25 1.52
CA VAL A 60 -7.73 -5.54 1.23
C VAL A 60 -7.77 -4.12 1.80
N ALA A 61 -8.87 -3.41 1.56
CA ALA A 61 -9.03 -2.04 2.06
C ALA A 61 -8.93 -1.99 3.59
N ALA A 62 -9.63 -2.90 4.26
CA ALA A 62 -9.62 -2.96 5.72
C ALA A 62 -8.22 -3.28 6.27
N ASP A 63 -7.55 -4.24 5.67
CA ASP A 63 -6.21 -4.65 6.10
C ASP A 63 -5.18 -3.54 5.93
N LEU A 64 -5.38 -2.69 4.94
CA LEU A 64 -4.48 -1.56 4.70
C LEU A 64 -4.82 -0.33 5.55
N GLY A 65 -5.87 -0.40 6.36
CA GLY A 65 -6.21 0.65 7.30
C GLY A 65 -7.14 1.72 6.76
N TYR A 66 -7.84 1.47 5.66
CA TYR A 66 -8.83 2.41 5.15
C TYR A 66 -10.13 2.28 5.92
N ALA A 67 -10.77 3.42 6.16
CA ALA A 67 -12.01 3.46 6.94
C ALA A 67 -13.16 2.75 6.23
N ASP A 68 -13.18 2.84 4.90
CA ASP A 68 -14.22 2.20 4.09
C ASP A 68 -13.70 1.97 2.68
N ASN A 69 -14.52 1.29 1.87
CA ASN A 69 -14.16 0.98 0.50
C ASN A 69 -14.03 2.24 -0.38
N SER A 70 -14.82 3.26 -0.09
CA SER A 70 -14.78 4.50 -0.87
C SER A 70 -13.44 5.21 -0.72
N ALA A 71 -12.90 5.24 0.49
CA ALA A 71 -11.59 5.83 0.74
C ALA A 71 -10.50 5.07 0.00
N PHE A 72 -10.55 3.74 0.05
CA PHE A 72 -9.60 2.90 -0.68
C PHE A 72 -9.74 3.10 -2.19
N TYR A 73 -10.96 3.13 -2.68
CA TYR A 73 -11.24 3.31 -4.10
C TYR A 73 -10.61 4.61 -4.62
N ARG A 74 -10.84 5.72 -3.91
CA ARG A 74 -10.27 7.00 -4.32
C ARG A 74 -8.75 6.98 -4.34
N ALA A 75 -8.13 6.42 -3.32
CA ALA A 75 -6.68 6.30 -3.28
C ALA A 75 -6.17 5.44 -4.43
N PHE A 76 -6.84 4.32 -4.69
CA PHE A 76 -6.43 3.40 -5.74
C PHE A 76 -6.50 4.04 -7.13
N VAL A 77 -7.56 4.80 -7.39
CA VAL A 77 -7.70 5.50 -8.66
C VAL A 77 -6.59 6.55 -8.82
N GLU A 78 -6.23 7.23 -7.75
CA GLU A 78 -5.11 8.17 -7.79
C GLU A 78 -3.79 7.47 -8.13
N TRP A 79 -3.58 6.27 -7.60
CA TRP A 79 -2.34 5.54 -7.84
C TRP A 79 -2.24 4.96 -9.24
N THR A 80 -3.32 4.44 -9.77
CA THR A 80 -3.30 3.61 -10.99
C THR A 80 -4.11 4.16 -12.13
N GLY A 81 -5.01 5.09 -11.87
CA GLY A 81 -5.92 5.60 -12.87
C GLY A 81 -7.11 4.71 -13.13
N MET A 82 -7.28 3.62 -12.37
CA MET A 82 -8.42 2.72 -12.56
C MET A 82 -8.94 2.17 -11.25
N ALA A 83 -10.18 1.67 -11.28
CA ALA A 83 -10.81 1.09 -10.11
C ALA A 83 -10.13 -0.24 -9.72
N PRO A 84 -10.15 -0.58 -8.41
CA PRO A 84 -9.52 -1.83 -7.96
C PRO A 84 -10.04 -3.07 -8.68
N VAL A 85 -11.34 -3.16 -8.93
CA VAL A 85 -11.91 -4.32 -9.60
C VAL A 85 -11.41 -4.44 -11.04
N HIS A 86 -11.26 -3.33 -11.72
CA HIS A 86 -10.74 -3.32 -13.08
C HIS A 86 -9.27 -3.68 -13.11
N TYR A 87 -8.51 -3.18 -12.17
CA TYR A 87 -7.10 -3.51 -12.06
C TYR A 87 -6.91 -5.00 -11.83
N ARG A 88 -7.68 -5.57 -10.91
CA ARG A 88 -7.61 -7.01 -10.64
C ARG A 88 -7.92 -7.81 -11.89
N ARG A 89 -9.00 -7.45 -12.58
CA ARG A 89 -9.42 -8.16 -13.80
C ARG A 89 -8.33 -8.12 -14.87
N LYS A 90 -7.69 -6.97 -15.01
CA LYS A 90 -6.66 -6.79 -16.04
C LYS A 90 -5.35 -7.49 -15.70
N TRP A 91 -4.96 -7.50 -14.45
CA TRP A 91 -3.62 -7.94 -14.05
C TRP A 91 -3.60 -9.21 -13.21
N ALA A 92 -4.73 -9.77 -12.82
CA ALA A 92 -4.75 -11.00 -12.03
C ALA A 92 -4.06 -12.14 -12.78
N GLY A 93 -3.15 -12.80 -12.09
CA GLY A 93 -2.42 -13.91 -12.69
C GLY A 93 -1.33 -13.52 -13.68
N LYS A 94 -1.09 -12.22 -13.87
CA LYS A 94 -0.08 -11.73 -14.80
C LYS A 94 1.14 -11.15 -14.11
N SER A 95 1.31 -11.43 -12.84
CA SER A 95 2.48 -10.92 -12.12
C SER A 95 3.74 -11.61 -12.61
N ALA A 96 4.73 -10.84 -12.84
CA ALA A 96 6.02 -11.37 -13.19
C ALA A 96 6.66 -12.08 -11.99
#